data_4322926c915932f91569464f584cc583
#
_entry.id   4322926c915932f91569464f584cc583
#
_cell.length_a   1.000
_cell.length_b   1.000
_cell.length_c   1.000
_cell.angle_alpha   90.00
_cell.angle_beta   90.00
_cell.angle_gamma   90.00
#
_symmetry.space_group_name_H-M   'P 1'
#
loop_
_entity.id
_entity.type
_entity.pdbx_description
1 polymer ?
#
loop_
_entity_poly.entity_id
_entity_poly.type
_entity_poly.pdbx_seq_one_letter_code
_entity_poly.pdbx_strand_id
1 'polypeptide(L)'
;MQLNVRGTSALTRLVLLVVVSAAWPAHAHAQNAKTPYPSMAPLDQYLMERNAEIALARSAAPESISRDAEVLVLGRHGYESADKGKNGFVCMVERS
;
A
#
# COMPACT_ATOMS: atom_id res chain seq x y z
N MET A 1 43.27 -24.19 -42.14
CA MET A 1 43.03 -24.61 -41.42
C MET A 1 42.74 -24.02 -40.28
N GLN A 2 43.05 -23.49 -39.81
CA GLN A 2 42.94 -22.93 -38.77
C GLN A 2 41.86 -22.04 -38.65
N LEU A 3 41.49 -21.51 -39.55
CA LEU A 3 40.51 -20.58 -39.46
C LEU A 3 39.26 -21.05 -38.92
N ASN A 4 38.91 -22.08 -39.33
CA ASN A 4 37.64 -22.48 -38.94
C ASN A 4 37.55 -22.61 -37.49
N VAL A 5 38.46 -22.95 -36.91
CA VAL A 5 38.42 -23.15 -35.56
C VAL A 5 37.98 -21.94 -34.87
N ARG A 6 38.43 -20.85 -35.33
CA ARG A 6 38.07 -19.76 -34.74
C ARG A 6 36.67 -19.53 -34.84
N GLY A 7 36.13 -19.75 -35.83
CA GLY A 7 34.74 -19.46 -36.03
C GLY A 7 33.91 -20.16 -35.01
N THR A 8 34.27 -21.31 -34.76
CA THR A 8 33.42 -22.05 -33.89
C THR A 8 33.43 -21.44 -32.55
N SER A 9 34.51 -20.99 -32.12
CA SER A 9 34.51 -20.48 -30.81
C SER A 9 33.55 -19.30 -30.74
N ALA A 10 33.47 -18.59 -31.76
CA ALA A 10 32.65 -17.43 -31.72
C ALA A 10 31.23 -17.83 -31.46
N LEU A 11 30.81 -18.81 -32.12
CA LEU A 11 29.45 -19.23 -31.94
C LEU A 11 29.23 -19.64 -30.54
N THR A 12 30.13 -20.31 -30.01
CA THR A 12 29.95 -20.79 -28.71
C THR A 12 29.69 -19.66 -27.75
N ARG A 13 30.39 -18.65 -27.90
CA ARG A 13 30.23 -17.59 -27.05
C ARG A 13 28.87 -17.01 -27.12
N LEU A 14 28.35 -16.89 -28.19
CA LEU A 14 27.07 -16.32 -28.34
C LEU A 14 26.05 -17.09 -27.60
N VAL A 15 26.14 -18.33 -27.70
CA VAL A 15 25.17 -19.14 -27.06
C VAL A 15 25.17 -18.90 -25.55
N LEU A 16 26.29 -18.82 -25.02
CA LEU A 16 26.38 -18.62 -23.62
C LEU A 16 25.67 -17.37 -23.20
N LEU A 17 25.84 -16.34 -23.86
CA LEU A 17 25.25 -15.14 -23.55
C LEU A 17 23.78 -15.23 -23.45
N VAL A 18 23.24 -15.85 -24.36
CA VAL A 18 21.81 -15.99 -24.41
C VAL A 18 21.29 -16.66 -23.17
N VAL A 19 21.94 -17.66 -22.80
CA VAL A 19 21.49 -18.40 -21.67
C VAL A 19 21.46 -17.54 -20.44
N VAL A 20 22.45 -16.80 -20.27
CA VAL A 20 22.52 -15.98 -19.12
C VAL A 20 21.39 -15.02 -19.06
N SER A 21 21.14 -14.37 -20.13
CA SER A 21 20.12 -13.41 -20.11
C SER A 21 18.79 -14.02 -19.77
N ALA A 22 18.59 -15.17 -20.23
CA ALA A 22 17.33 -15.77 -19.97
C ALA A 22 17.12 -16.01 -18.49
N ALA A 23 18.13 -16.29 -17.83
CA ALA A 23 17.98 -16.63 -16.48
C ALA A 23 17.55 -15.46 -15.65
N TRP A 24 17.94 -14.25 -15.98
CA TRP A 24 17.60 -13.24 -15.26
C TRP A 24 16.31 -12.91 -14.99
N PRO A 25 15.58 -12.68 -15.84
CA PRO A 25 14.32 -12.19 -15.68
C PRO A 25 13.50 -12.94 -14.80
N ALA A 26 13.72 -13.98 -14.72
CA ALA A 26 12.89 -14.70 -13.99
C ALA A 26 12.62 -14.12 -12.72
N HIS A 27 12.90 -13.73 -12.15
CA HIS A 27 12.66 -13.41 -10.99
C HIS A 27 12.00 -12.53 -10.65
N ALA A 28 12.06 -12.27 -10.96
CA ALA A 28 11.62 -11.43 -10.61
C ALA A 28 10.53 -11.25 -10.08
N HIS A 29 10.26 -11.27 -9.97
CA HIS A 29 9.38 -11.07 -9.54
C HIS A 29 8.51 -11.47 -9.16
N ALA A 30 8.50 -11.47 -9.60
CA ALA A 30 7.53 -12.16 -9.57
C ALA A 30 7.18 -12.61 -8.31
N GLN A 31 7.74 -13.16 -7.93
CA GLN A 31 7.43 -13.62 -6.88
C GLN A 31 6.82 -12.91 -6.05
N ASN A 32 7.15 -12.10 -6.12
CA ASN A 32 6.65 -11.30 -5.36
C ASN A 32 5.34 -11.35 -5.38
N ALA A 33 5.00 -11.59 -6.23
CA ALA A 33 3.67 -11.57 -6.39
C ALA A 33 3.02 -12.41 -5.43
N LYS A 34 3.60 -13.37 -5.09
CA LYS A 34 2.95 -14.21 -4.30
C LYS A 34 2.94 -13.83 -2.92
N THR A 35 3.61 -12.87 -2.53
CA THR A 35 3.62 -12.53 -1.17
C THR A 35 2.53 -11.61 -0.95
N PRO A 36 1.48 -11.97 -0.39
CA PRO A 36 0.36 -11.09 -0.24
C PRO A 36 0.66 -10.15 0.89
N TYR A 37 0.13 -8.99 0.81
CA TYR A 37 0.19 -8.08 1.88
C TYR A 37 -0.67 -8.68 2.98
N PRO A 38 -0.39 -8.38 4.21
CA PRO A 38 -1.21 -8.88 5.28
C PRO A 38 -2.62 -8.39 5.06
N SER A 39 -3.56 -9.23 5.22
CA SER A 39 -4.93 -8.81 5.02
C SER A 39 -5.36 -8.01 6.22
N MET A 40 -6.25 -7.09 6.01
CA MET A 40 -6.77 -6.30 7.10
C MET A 40 -7.68 -7.15 7.95
N ALA A 41 -7.77 -6.80 9.20
CA ALA A 41 -8.70 -7.47 10.08
C ALA A 41 -10.13 -7.14 9.63
N PRO A 42 -11.09 -7.92 10.05
CA PRO A 42 -12.48 -7.63 9.69
C PRO A 42 -12.88 -6.25 10.18
N LEU A 43 -13.74 -5.61 9.45
CA LEU A 43 -14.17 -4.27 9.76
C LEU A 43 -14.65 -4.12 11.19
N ASP A 44 -15.35 -5.10 11.68
CA ASP A 44 -15.90 -5.02 13.02
C ASP A 44 -14.85 -4.76 14.09
N GLN A 45 -13.62 -5.14 13.83
CA GLN A 45 -12.55 -4.91 14.80
C GLN A 45 -12.09 -3.46 14.82
N TYR A 46 -12.45 -2.69 13.83
CA TYR A 46 -12.05 -1.31 13.78
C TYR A 46 -13.16 -0.34 14.18
N LEU A 47 -14.37 -0.83 14.30
CA LEU A 47 -15.49 0.04 14.63
C LEU A 47 -15.47 0.40 16.10
N MET A 48 -15.83 1.60 16.40
CA MET A 48 -15.92 2.09 17.77
C MET A 48 -17.34 2.56 18.01
N GLU A 49 -17.69 2.69 19.26
CA GLU A 49 -18.96 3.29 19.60
C GLU A 49 -18.94 4.72 19.09
N ARG A 50 -19.99 5.17 18.46
CA ARG A 50 -19.99 6.41 17.73
C ARG A 50 -19.63 7.63 18.56
N ASN A 51 -20.21 7.78 19.72
CA ASN A 51 -19.92 8.96 20.52
C ASN A 51 -18.51 8.94 21.06
N ALA A 52 -17.99 7.77 21.33
CA ALA A 52 -16.61 7.63 21.79
C ALA A 52 -15.65 8.00 20.66
N GLU A 53 -15.97 7.63 19.45
CA GLU A 53 -15.12 7.96 18.32
C GLU A 53 -15.16 9.47 18.06
N ILE A 54 -16.31 10.09 18.16
CA ILE A 54 -16.41 11.51 17.97
C ILE A 54 -15.56 12.25 19.01
N ALA A 55 -15.64 11.82 20.25
CA ALA A 55 -14.87 12.47 21.28
C ALA A 55 -13.39 12.31 21.06
N LEU A 56 -12.96 11.12 20.65
CA LEU A 56 -11.57 10.85 20.41
C LEU A 56 -11.08 11.67 19.20
N ALA A 57 -11.87 11.74 18.17
CA ALA A 57 -11.51 12.52 17.00
C ALA A 57 -11.32 13.98 17.36
N ARG A 58 -12.22 14.52 18.15
CA ARG A 58 -12.13 15.93 18.52
C ARG A 58 -10.93 16.20 19.41
N SER A 59 -10.42 15.20 20.08
CA SER A 59 -9.25 15.40 20.93
C SER A 59 -7.98 15.64 20.13
N ALA A 60 -8.05 15.51 18.81
CA ALA A 60 -6.88 15.70 17.96
C ALA A 60 -6.48 17.18 17.86
N ALA A 61 -7.33 18.09 18.26
CA ALA A 61 -7.04 19.51 18.16
C ALA A 61 -7.61 20.25 19.38
N PRO A 62 -7.13 21.44 19.63
CA PRO A 62 -7.67 22.25 20.74
C PRO A 62 -9.15 22.51 20.50
N GLU A 63 -9.88 22.70 21.55
CA GLU A 63 -11.30 22.87 21.43
C GLU A 63 -11.69 24.03 20.52
N SER A 64 -10.89 25.08 20.54
CA SER A 64 -11.18 26.24 19.71
C SER A 64 -11.23 25.86 18.22
N ILE A 65 -10.58 24.77 17.86
CA ILE A 65 -10.60 24.29 16.48
C ILE A 65 -11.56 23.13 16.36
N SER A 66 -11.47 22.17 17.23
CA SER A 66 -12.25 20.94 17.08
C SER A 66 -13.73 21.17 17.24
N ARG A 67 -14.10 22.21 17.93
CA ARG A 67 -15.50 22.48 18.16
C ARG A 67 -16.25 22.69 16.84
N ASP A 68 -15.64 23.38 15.90
CA ASP A 68 -16.27 23.68 14.64
C ASP A 68 -15.70 22.88 13.48
N ALA A 69 -14.95 21.84 13.76
CA ALA A 69 -14.37 21.01 12.72
C ALA A 69 -15.36 19.95 12.26
N GLU A 70 -15.17 19.48 11.06
CA GLU A 70 -15.94 18.36 10.61
C GLU A 70 -15.41 17.12 11.31
N VAL A 71 -16.27 16.20 11.71
CA VAL A 71 -15.83 14.99 12.37
C VAL A 71 -16.24 13.81 11.51
N LEU A 72 -15.27 12.98 11.13
CA LEU A 72 -15.54 11.78 10.37
C LEU A 72 -15.44 10.58 11.30
N VAL A 73 -16.35 9.66 11.16
CA VAL A 73 -16.36 8.43 11.93
C VAL A 73 -16.37 7.26 10.97
N LEU A 74 -15.84 6.15 11.40
CA LEU A 74 -15.80 4.97 10.55
C LEU A 74 -17.11 4.22 10.66
N GLY A 75 -17.77 4.05 9.54
CA GLY A 75 -18.99 3.26 9.45
C GLY A 75 -18.73 2.01 8.64
N ARG A 76 -19.77 1.29 8.35
CA ARG A 76 -19.60 0.02 7.66
C ARG A 76 -19.19 0.18 6.21
N HIS A 77 -19.40 1.34 5.63
CA HIS A 77 -19.06 1.56 4.24
C HIS A 77 -17.93 2.59 4.11
N GLY A 78 -17.23 2.86 5.17
CA GLY A 78 -16.13 3.80 5.15
C GLY A 78 -16.39 4.96 6.09
N TYR A 79 -15.57 5.97 5.99
CA TYR A 79 -15.74 7.13 6.85
C TYR A 79 -16.96 7.94 6.41
N GLU A 80 -17.69 8.42 7.38
CA GLU A 80 -18.83 9.23 7.10
C GLU A 80 -18.85 10.43 8.03
N SER A 81 -19.50 11.49 7.65
CA SER A 81 -19.48 12.70 8.42
C SER A 81 -20.46 12.61 9.58
N ALA A 82 -19.96 12.75 10.78
CA ALA A 82 -20.80 12.79 11.96
C ALA A 82 -21.18 14.23 12.26
N ASP A 83 -20.34 15.18 11.87
CA ASP A 83 -20.61 16.59 12.09
C ASP A 83 -19.92 17.30 10.93
N LYS A 84 -20.62 18.17 10.24
CA LYS A 84 -20.05 18.80 9.08
C LYS A 84 -19.08 19.90 9.35
N GLY A 85 -19.16 20.53 10.46
CA GLY A 85 -18.22 21.58 10.79
C GLY A 85 -18.42 22.85 10.00
N LYS A 86 -17.61 23.84 10.27
CA LYS A 86 -17.68 25.11 9.62
C LYS A 86 -16.35 25.78 9.43
N ASN A 87 -15.26 25.23 9.90
CA ASN A 87 -13.98 25.91 9.86
C ASN A 87 -12.96 25.33 8.91
N GLY A 88 -13.36 24.30 8.17
CA GLY A 88 -12.45 23.71 7.19
C GLY A 88 -11.52 22.66 7.74
N PHE A 89 -11.50 22.43 9.04
CA PHE A 89 -10.67 21.38 9.60
C PHE A 89 -11.48 20.08 9.69
N VAL A 90 -10.81 18.98 9.65
CA VAL A 90 -11.44 17.67 9.76
C VAL A 90 -10.75 16.89 10.86
N CYS A 91 -11.52 16.33 11.75
CA CYS A 91 -11.01 15.50 12.83
C CYS A 91 -11.46 14.06 12.60
N MET A 92 -10.56 13.11 12.73
CA MET A 92 -10.92 11.72 12.57
C MET A 92 -9.95 10.84 13.34
N VAL A 93 -10.33 9.63 13.62
CA VAL A 93 -9.47 8.66 14.26
C VAL A 93 -8.87 7.79 13.17
N GLU A 94 -7.56 7.79 13.09
CA GLU A 94 -6.91 6.99 12.10
C GLU A 94 -6.81 5.55 12.58
N ARG A 95 -6.92 4.59 11.71
CA ARG A 95 -6.76 3.19 12.01
C ARG A 95 -5.65 2.63 11.14
N SER A 96 -4.78 1.87 11.73
CA SER A 96 -3.68 1.29 10.96
C SER A 96 -3.65 -0.21 11.12
#